data_ad6438273d6eda99deedff0098e74e5d
#
_entry.id   ad6438273d6eda99deedff0098e74e5d
#
_cell.length_a   1.000
_cell.length_b   1.000
_cell.length_c   1.000
_cell.angle_alpha   90.00
_cell.angle_beta   90.00
_cell.angle_gamma   90.00
#
_symmetry.space_group_name_H-M   'P 1'
#
loop_
_entity.id
_entity.type
_entity.pdbx_description
1 polymer ?
#
loop_
_entity_poly.entity_id
_entity_poly.type
_entity_poly.pdbx_seq_one_letter_code
_entity_poly.pdbx_strand_id
1 'polypeptide(L)'
;MIIHGVVHLKALPGSPSNSLELDEITKLAQKDVENLYTAGVDGIIIENFGDVPFVKNDISKRTLASFTSVVQKLEINSDLKVGINVLRNDGIAALSIAEATNSDFVRTVSYTHLTLPTIDRV
;
A
#
# COMPACT_ATOMS: atom_id res chain seq x y z
N MET A 1 -18.50 -12.75 7.47
CA MET A 1 -18.19 -11.74 6.44
C MET A 1 -16.82 -11.14 6.72
N ILE A 2 -16.00 -11.03 5.69
CA ILE A 2 -14.66 -10.43 5.83
C ILE A 2 -14.73 -8.97 5.38
N ILE A 3 -14.28 -8.06 6.25
CA ILE A 3 -14.30 -6.63 5.98
C ILE A 3 -12.88 -6.11 5.95
N HIS A 4 -12.50 -5.47 4.84
CA HIS A 4 -11.21 -4.79 4.71
C HIS A 4 -11.42 -3.28 4.75
N GLY A 5 -10.65 -2.60 5.61
CA GLY A 5 -10.58 -1.15 5.58
C GLY A 5 -9.45 -0.69 4.67
N VAL A 6 -9.54 0.51 4.14
CA VAL A 6 -8.51 1.04 3.25
C VAL A 6 -7.80 2.20 3.92
N VAL A 7 -6.47 2.16 3.91
CA VAL A 7 -5.61 3.25 4.34
C VAL A 7 -5.17 3.99 3.09
N HIS A 8 -5.67 5.21 2.91
CA HIS A 8 -5.33 6.06 1.79
C HIS A 8 -4.11 6.91 2.16
N LEU A 9 -2.95 6.57 1.63
CA LEU A 9 -1.74 7.35 1.88
C LEU A 9 -1.86 8.73 1.25
N LYS A 10 -1.35 9.73 1.96
CA LYS A 10 -1.17 11.05 1.37
C LYS A 10 -0.12 10.96 0.27
N ALA A 11 -0.12 11.93 -0.64
CA ALA A 11 0.80 11.92 -1.78
C ALA A 11 2.24 11.69 -1.35
N LEU A 12 2.86 10.68 -1.92
CA LEU A 12 4.21 10.24 -1.56
C LEU A 12 5.29 11.04 -2.29
N PRO A 13 6.51 11.12 -1.72
CA PRO A 13 7.66 11.64 -2.47
C PRO A 13 7.77 10.95 -3.83
N GLY A 14 7.96 11.73 -4.87
CA GLY A 14 7.94 11.25 -6.25
C GLY A 14 6.62 11.50 -6.96
N SER A 15 5.56 11.79 -6.22
CA SER A 15 4.28 12.16 -6.77
C SER A 15 4.19 13.68 -6.97
N PRO A 16 3.55 14.16 -8.05
CA PRO A 16 3.41 15.61 -8.27
C PRO A 16 2.67 16.33 -7.14
N SER A 17 1.78 15.65 -6.44
CA SER A 17 0.98 16.24 -5.37
C SER A 17 1.64 16.18 -4.01
N ASN A 18 2.85 15.64 -3.91
CA ASN A 18 3.54 15.52 -2.62
C ASN A 18 3.78 16.89 -1.99
N SER A 19 3.38 17.03 -0.75
CA SER A 19 3.60 18.25 0.04
C SER A 19 4.06 17.94 1.47
N LEU A 20 3.94 16.69 1.91
CA LEU A 20 4.30 16.28 3.26
C LEU A 20 5.58 15.48 3.26
N GLU A 21 6.32 15.57 4.35
CA GLU A 21 7.48 14.71 4.55
C GLU A 21 7.05 13.29 4.85
N LEU A 22 7.93 12.35 4.59
CA LEU A 22 7.62 10.92 4.70
C LEU A 22 7.20 10.53 6.13
N ASP A 23 7.84 11.11 7.14
CA ASP A 23 7.48 10.82 8.53
C ASP A 23 6.06 11.25 8.85
N GLU A 24 5.64 12.39 8.32
CA GLU A 24 4.28 12.88 8.53
C GLU A 24 3.26 11.99 7.85
N ILE A 25 3.56 11.56 6.63
CA ILE A 25 2.71 10.62 5.90
C ILE A 25 2.56 9.33 6.70
N THR A 26 3.65 8.82 7.26
CA THR A 26 3.65 7.61 8.05
C THR A 26 2.80 7.75 9.32
N LYS A 27 2.90 8.89 10.00
CA LYS A 27 2.11 9.14 11.20
C LYS A 27 0.62 9.18 10.91
N LEU A 28 0.23 9.83 9.82
CA LEU A 28 -1.17 9.88 9.42
C LEU A 28 -1.70 8.50 9.07
N ALA A 29 -0.91 7.70 8.37
CA ALA A 29 -1.27 6.34 8.03
C ALA A 29 -1.40 5.48 9.28
N GLN A 30 -0.50 5.64 10.24
CA GLN A 30 -0.56 4.89 11.50
C GLN A 30 -1.85 5.18 12.26
N LYS A 31 -2.29 6.43 12.26
CA LYS A 31 -3.55 6.80 12.90
C LYS A 31 -4.73 6.11 12.22
N ASP A 32 -4.74 6.06 10.90
CA ASP A 32 -5.79 5.37 10.16
C ASP A 32 -5.80 3.87 10.47
N VAL A 33 -4.63 3.25 10.56
CA VAL A 33 -4.51 1.84 10.94
C VAL A 33 -5.13 1.60 12.32
N GLU A 34 -4.82 2.45 13.28
CA GLU A 34 -5.35 2.32 14.64
C GLU A 34 -6.87 2.48 14.67
N ASN A 35 -7.38 3.44 13.93
CA ASN A 35 -8.81 3.67 13.86
C ASN A 35 -9.54 2.48 13.23
N LEU A 36 -8.98 1.91 12.17
CA LEU A 36 -9.57 0.75 11.51
C LEU A 36 -9.53 -0.48 12.42
N TYR A 37 -8.43 -0.67 13.12
CA TYR A 37 -8.32 -1.78 14.07
C TYR A 37 -9.40 -1.68 15.15
N THR A 38 -9.57 -0.50 15.71
CA THR A 38 -10.60 -0.24 16.72
C THR A 38 -12.01 -0.49 16.16
N ALA A 39 -12.22 -0.19 14.88
CA ALA A 39 -13.51 -0.41 14.23
C ALA A 39 -13.82 -1.89 13.98
N GLY A 40 -12.84 -2.79 14.15
CA GLY A 40 -13.07 -4.22 14.07
C GLY A 40 -12.96 -4.83 12.69
N VAL A 41 -12.24 -4.18 11.77
CA VAL A 41 -12.01 -4.76 10.42
C VAL A 41 -11.13 -6.00 10.51
N ASP A 42 -11.25 -6.89 9.53
CA ASP A 42 -10.46 -8.13 9.48
C ASP A 42 -9.09 -7.92 8.83
N GLY A 43 -8.98 -6.92 7.98
CA GLY A 43 -7.73 -6.59 7.32
C GLY A 43 -7.74 -5.17 6.80
N ILE A 44 -6.58 -4.73 6.33
CA ILE A 44 -6.42 -3.40 5.76
C ILE A 44 -5.75 -3.51 4.40
N ILE A 45 -6.07 -2.55 3.53
CA ILE A 45 -5.41 -2.41 2.25
C ILE A 45 -4.77 -1.03 2.24
N ILE A 46 -3.46 -0.98 2.01
CA ILE A 46 -2.72 0.28 1.98
C ILE A 46 -2.56 0.69 0.53
N GLU A 47 -2.95 1.92 0.22
CA GLU A 47 -3.13 2.38 -1.16
C GLU A 47 -2.60 3.80 -1.33
N ASN A 48 -1.91 4.05 -2.43
CA ASN A 48 -1.34 5.38 -2.73
C ASN A 48 -2.36 6.35 -3.30
N PHE A 49 -3.51 6.45 -2.66
CA PHE A 49 -4.64 7.25 -3.17
C PHE A 49 -4.30 8.72 -3.36
N GLY A 50 -3.40 9.28 -2.56
CA GLY A 50 -3.01 10.69 -2.66
C GLY A 50 -2.08 11.01 -3.83
N ASP A 51 -1.61 10.02 -4.57
CA ASP A 51 -0.64 10.20 -5.66
C ASP A 51 -1.27 10.67 -6.99
N VAL A 52 -2.33 11.44 -6.91
CA VAL A 52 -2.97 11.98 -8.12
C VAL A 52 -2.13 13.11 -8.71
N PRO A 53 -2.03 13.24 -10.06
CA PRO A 53 -2.52 12.28 -11.05
C PRO A 53 -1.70 11.00 -11.05
N PHE A 54 -2.39 9.87 -11.17
CA PHE A 54 -1.72 8.57 -11.16
C PHE A 54 -0.99 8.30 -12.47
N VAL A 55 0.19 7.67 -12.36
CA VAL A 55 0.85 7.13 -13.54
C VAL A 55 0.09 5.88 -13.99
N LYS A 56 0.19 5.57 -15.28
CA LYS A 56 -0.64 4.53 -15.86
C LYS A 56 -0.25 3.13 -15.40
N ASN A 57 1.01 2.77 -15.49
CA ASN A 57 1.47 1.41 -15.22
C ASN A 57 2.59 1.31 -14.19
N ASP A 58 3.57 2.20 -14.28
CA ASP A 58 4.77 2.11 -13.45
C ASP A 58 4.93 3.35 -12.58
N ILE A 59 4.93 3.18 -11.28
CA ILE A 59 5.27 4.29 -10.40
C ILE A 59 6.79 4.51 -10.44
N SER A 60 7.22 5.71 -10.08
CA SER A 60 8.65 6.02 -10.03
C SER A 60 9.34 5.19 -8.95
N LYS A 61 10.65 4.98 -9.12
CA LYS A 61 11.44 4.29 -8.11
C LYS A 61 11.38 5.02 -6.78
N ARG A 62 11.33 6.34 -6.81
CA ARG A 62 11.23 7.16 -5.62
C ARG A 62 9.92 6.91 -4.86
N THR A 63 8.82 6.84 -5.58
CA THR A 63 7.52 6.54 -4.97
C THR A 63 7.49 5.10 -4.45
N LEU A 64 8.06 4.16 -5.19
CA LEU A 64 8.15 2.77 -4.75
C LEU A 64 8.92 2.65 -3.43
N ALA A 65 10.07 3.29 -3.33
CA ALA A 65 10.87 3.27 -2.11
C ALA A 65 10.13 3.92 -0.95
N SER A 66 9.46 5.05 -1.21
CA SER A 66 8.71 5.77 -0.19
C SER A 66 7.53 4.96 0.33
N PHE A 67 6.77 4.35 -0.56
CA PHE A 67 5.64 3.50 -0.19
C PHE A 67 6.12 2.32 0.68
N THR A 68 7.19 1.66 0.25
CA THR A 68 7.77 0.55 1.00
C THR A 68 8.19 0.99 2.40
N SER A 69 8.82 2.14 2.51
CA SER A 69 9.26 2.69 3.79
C SER A 69 8.08 2.95 4.73
N VAL A 70 7.00 3.53 4.22
CA VAL A 70 5.81 3.77 5.03
C VAL A 70 5.26 2.45 5.58
N VAL A 71 5.04 1.48 4.72
CA VAL A 71 4.47 0.19 5.12
C VAL A 71 5.35 -0.49 6.16
N GLN A 72 6.66 -0.46 5.95
CA GLN A 72 7.62 -1.10 6.86
C GLN A 72 7.61 -0.48 8.24
N LYS A 73 7.33 0.82 8.34
CA LYS A 73 7.32 1.53 9.61
C LYS A 73 5.98 1.47 10.34
N LEU A 74 4.92 1.04 9.69
CA LEU A 74 3.62 0.92 10.34
C LEU A 74 3.64 -0.20 11.37
N GLU A 75 3.07 0.08 12.53
CA GLU A 75 2.85 -0.93 13.56
C GLU A 75 1.44 -1.46 13.40
N ILE A 76 1.34 -2.68 12.93
CA ILE A 76 0.05 -3.30 12.59
C ILE A 76 -0.11 -4.55 13.43
N ASN A 77 -1.27 -4.64 14.09
CA ASN A 77 -1.58 -5.81 14.92
C ASN A 77 -1.59 -7.07 14.05
N SER A 78 -0.98 -8.14 14.56
CA SER A 78 -0.86 -9.40 13.81
C SER A 78 -2.20 -10.07 13.48
N ASP A 79 -3.28 -9.64 14.10
CA ASP A 79 -4.62 -10.14 13.77
C ASP A 79 -5.12 -9.61 12.44
N LEU A 80 -4.55 -8.49 11.96
CA LEU A 80 -4.98 -7.88 10.70
C LEU A 80 -4.23 -8.48 9.53
N LYS A 81 -4.95 -8.81 8.48
CA LYS A 81 -4.35 -9.10 7.18
C LYS A 81 -3.99 -7.78 6.50
N VAL A 82 -2.87 -7.75 5.81
CA VAL A 82 -2.37 -6.54 5.16
C VAL A 82 -2.25 -6.77 3.67
N GLY A 83 -2.90 -5.92 2.90
CA GLY A 83 -2.82 -5.93 1.46
C GLY A 83 -2.25 -4.64 0.92
N ILE A 84 -1.66 -4.70 -0.26
CA ILE A 84 -1.05 -3.57 -0.93
C ILE A 84 -1.74 -3.33 -2.28
N ASN A 85 -2.08 -2.09 -2.56
CA ASN A 85 -2.64 -1.68 -3.84
C ASN A 85 -1.91 -0.45 -4.34
N VAL A 86 -1.31 -0.56 -5.53
CA VAL A 86 -0.57 0.56 -6.12
C VAL A 86 -1.32 1.09 -7.33
N LEU A 87 -1.85 2.25 -7.17
CA LEU A 87 -2.61 2.92 -8.22
C LEU A 87 -1.67 3.56 -9.24
N ARG A 88 -2.02 3.53 -10.50
CA ARG A 88 -3.30 3.03 -10.97
C ARG A 88 -3.37 1.52 -11.06
N ASN A 89 -2.37 0.88 -11.61
CA ASN A 89 -2.41 -0.56 -11.86
C ASN A 89 -1.00 -1.16 -11.92
N ASP A 90 -0.17 -0.77 -10.98
CA ASP A 90 1.20 -1.27 -10.93
C ASP A 90 1.28 -2.53 -10.06
N GLY A 91 0.91 -3.65 -10.66
CA GLY A 91 0.91 -4.93 -9.97
C GLY A 91 2.29 -5.41 -9.56
N ILE A 92 3.31 -5.09 -10.37
CA ILE A 92 4.70 -5.48 -10.03
C ILE A 92 5.17 -4.70 -8.82
N ALA A 93 4.90 -3.41 -8.76
CA ALA A 93 5.25 -2.62 -7.58
C ALA A 93 4.51 -3.12 -6.35
N ALA A 94 3.21 -3.44 -6.48
CA ALA A 94 2.43 -3.95 -5.36
C ALA A 94 3.00 -5.26 -4.83
N LEU A 95 3.34 -6.18 -5.71
CA LEU A 95 3.96 -7.46 -5.32
C LEU A 95 5.33 -7.24 -4.67
N SER A 96 6.12 -6.31 -5.21
CA SER A 96 7.44 -6.01 -4.68
C SER A 96 7.34 -5.44 -3.26
N ILE A 97 6.42 -4.53 -3.05
CA ILE A 97 6.19 -3.93 -1.72
C ILE A 97 5.71 -5.00 -0.74
N ALA A 98 4.75 -5.82 -1.16
CA ALA A 98 4.20 -6.86 -0.31
C ALA A 98 5.27 -7.87 0.11
N GLU A 99 6.13 -8.26 -0.82
CA GLU A 99 7.23 -9.15 -0.51
C GLU A 99 8.23 -8.52 0.45
N ALA A 100 8.63 -7.28 0.18
CA ALA A 100 9.62 -6.59 1.00
C ALA A 100 9.11 -6.31 2.42
N THR A 101 7.82 -6.13 2.60
CA THR A 101 7.22 -5.79 3.89
C THR A 101 6.52 -6.96 4.56
N ASN A 102 6.58 -8.13 3.93
CA ASN A 102 5.94 -9.35 4.43
C ASN A 102 4.42 -9.18 4.61
N SER A 103 3.80 -8.47 3.67
CA SER A 103 2.35 -8.29 3.65
C SER A 103 1.67 -9.55 3.11
N ASP A 104 0.36 -9.66 3.32
CA ASP A 104 -0.36 -10.91 3.09
C ASP A 104 -0.89 -11.07 1.67
N PHE A 105 -1.25 -9.96 1.00
CA PHE A 105 -1.83 -10.05 -0.34
C PHE A 105 -1.68 -8.73 -1.09
N VAL A 106 -1.99 -8.76 -2.38
CA VAL A 106 -2.05 -7.55 -3.20
C VAL A 106 -3.40 -7.46 -3.86
N ARG A 107 -3.81 -6.23 -4.17
CA ARG A 107 -4.99 -5.96 -4.97
C ARG A 107 -4.56 -5.25 -6.24
N THR A 108 -4.99 -5.75 -7.38
CA THR A 108 -4.70 -5.15 -8.66
C THR A 108 -5.90 -5.29 -9.58
N VAL A 109 -6.04 -4.35 -10.50
CA VAL A 109 -7.18 -4.33 -11.41
C VAL A 109 -7.03 -5.36 -12.53
N SER A 110 -5.80 -5.65 -12.94
CA SER A 110 -5.53 -6.57 -14.05
C SER A 110 -4.28 -7.38 -13.77
N TYR A 111 -4.33 -8.67 -14.13
CA TYR A 111 -3.22 -9.61 -13.95
C TYR A 111 -2.56 -10.02 -15.25
N THR A 112 -2.99 -9.47 -16.38
CA THR A 112 -2.60 -9.99 -17.68
C THR A 112 -1.09 -10.06 -17.89
N HIS A 113 -0.32 -9.25 -17.19
CA HIS A 113 1.13 -9.19 -17.36
C HIS A 113 1.92 -9.61 -16.13
N LEU A 114 1.25 -10.16 -15.14
CA LEU A 114 1.92 -10.58 -13.91
C LEU A 114 2.49 -11.99 -14.04
N THR A 115 3.64 -12.18 -13.41
CA THR A 115 4.31 -13.46 -13.39
C THR A 115 3.85 -14.26 -12.19
N LEU A 116 3.24 -15.40 -12.45
CA LEU A 116 2.62 -16.22 -11.42
C LEU A 116 3.53 -16.75 -10.31
N PRO A 117 4.80 -17.08 -10.55
CA PRO A 117 5.64 -17.59 -9.47
C PRO A 117 5.70 -16.66 -8.27
N THR A 118 5.54 -15.35 -8.48
CA THR A 118 5.55 -14.39 -7.39
C THR A 118 4.27 -14.47 -6.59
N ILE A 119 3.15 -14.81 -7.23
CA ILE A 119 1.84 -14.91 -6.59
C ILE A 119 1.78 -16.10 -5.64
N ASP A 120 2.43 -17.19 -5.97
CA ASP A 120 2.42 -18.40 -5.15
C ASP A 120 2.99 -18.18 -3.75
N ARG A 121 3.73 -17.12 -3.55
CA ARG A 121 4.36 -16.80 -2.28
C ARG A 121 3.51 -15.89 -1.41
N VAL A 122 2.48 -15.37 -1.97
CA VAL A 122 1.58 -14.43 -1.34
C VAL A 122 0.21 -15.07 -1.11
#